data_cf1051d7aa03ca39d7a41554b84c182c
#
_entry.id   cf1051d7aa03ca39d7a41554b84c182c
#
_cell.length_a   1.000
_cell.length_b   1.000
_cell.length_c   1.000
_cell.angle_alpha   90.00
_cell.angle_beta   90.00
_cell.angle_gamma   90.00
#
_symmetry.space_group_name_H-M   'P 1'
#
loop_
_entity.id
_entity.type
_entity.pdbx_description
1 polymer ?
#
loop_
_entity_poly.entity_id
_entity_poly.type
_entity_poly.pdbx_seq_one_letter_code
_entity_poly.pdbx_strand_id
1 'polypeptide(L)'
;VSPMKPVYIILAKATPYLLLSLVNIATILALSYFLLDVPINGSLPLLVCVSVLYALVALCLGLLISTIADTQQAAMLISAVVLMLPIILLSGMMFPIENMPVILQVISNIVPAKWYIIAVKDIMIKGLGFGSVLQEVGVLVLMAVVLIGLSVKRFKIRL
;
A
#
# COMPACT_ATOMS: atom_id res chain seq x y z
N VAL A 1 -11.69 5.48 33.53
CA VAL A 1 -10.94 5.45 32.28
C VAL A 1 -10.87 3.99 31.83
N SER A 2 -11.71 3.60 30.86
CA SER A 2 -11.73 2.23 30.34
C SER A 2 -10.42 1.96 29.59
N PRO A 3 -9.68 0.88 29.87
CA PRO A 3 -8.47 0.54 29.16
C PRO A 3 -8.82 0.02 27.76
N MET A 4 -9.02 0.93 26.82
CA MET A 4 -9.24 0.54 25.42
C MET A 4 -7.95 -0.08 24.86
N LYS A 5 -8.09 -1.26 24.27
CA LYS A 5 -6.94 -1.91 23.62
C LYS A 5 -6.41 -1.04 22.49
N PRO A 6 -5.09 -0.87 22.33
CA PRO A 6 -4.46 -0.04 21.29
C PRO A 6 -4.98 -0.35 19.87
N VAL A 7 -5.39 -1.60 19.64
CA VAL A 7 -5.94 -2.05 18.36
C VAL A 7 -7.22 -1.31 17.98
N TYR A 8 -8.12 -1.04 18.94
CA TYR A 8 -9.38 -0.30 18.66
C TYR A 8 -9.12 1.14 18.26
N ILE A 9 -8.12 1.78 18.86
CA ILE A 9 -7.73 3.16 18.52
C ILE A 9 -7.17 3.22 17.09
N ILE A 10 -6.33 2.24 16.72
CA ILE A 10 -5.76 2.13 15.38
C ILE A 10 -6.87 1.90 14.35
N LEU A 11 -7.80 0.97 14.60
CA LEU A 11 -8.93 0.69 13.72
C LEU A 11 -9.85 1.90 13.57
N ALA A 12 -10.20 2.58 14.66
CA ALA A 12 -11.03 3.77 14.62
C ALA A 12 -10.40 4.89 13.79
N LYS A 13 -9.09 5.08 13.87
CA LYS A 13 -8.36 6.05 13.05
C LYS A 13 -8.25 5.62 11.58
N ALA A 14 -8.07 4.32 11.32
CA ALA A 14 -7.91 3.79 9.97
C ALA A 14 -9.23 3.76 9.18
N THR A 15 -10.38 3.56 9.84
CA THR A 15 -11.67 3.39 9.18
C THR A 15 -12.05 4.56 8.25
N PRO A 16 -12.02 5.83 8.64
CA PRO A 16 -12.35 6.94 7.75
C PRO A 16 -11.40 7.06 6.56
N TYR A 17 -10.12 6.76 6.76
CA TYR A 17 -9.15 6.77 5.67
C TYR A 17 -9.33 5.60 4.71
N LEU A 18 -9.76 4.44 5.21
CA LEU A 18 -10.15 3.31 4.36
C LEU A 18 -11.35 3.65 3.47
N LEU A 19 -12.37 4.27 4.03
CA LEU A 19 -13.54 4.73 3.24
C LEU A 19 -13.12 5.72 2.16
N LEU A 20 -12.27 6.69 2.51
CA LEU A 20 -11.72 7.63 1.53
C LEU A 20 -10.90 6.93 0.46
N SER A 21 -10.10 5.93 0.83
CA SER A 21 -9.32 5.12 -0.11
C SER A 21 -10.21 4.35 -1.08
N LEU A 22 -11.34 3.80 -0.62
CA LEU A 22 -12.31 3.14 -1.49
C LEU A 22 -12.91 4.09 -2.53
N VAL A 23 -13.25 5.31 -2.12
CA VAL A 23 -13.74 6.34 -3.05
C VAL A 23 -12.65 6.69 -4.08
N ASN A 24 -11.40 6.86 -3.65
CA ASN A 24 -10.28 7.12 -4.55
C ASN A 24 -10.06 5.98 -5.53
N ILE A 25 -10.06 4.73 -5.08
CA ILE A 25 -9.91 3.54 -5.92
C ILE A 25 -11.03 3.51 -6.98
N ALA A 26 -12.28 3.69 -6.57
CA ALA A 26 -13.42 3.71 -7.48
C ALA A 26 -13.29 4.84 -8.51
N THR A 27 -12.88 6.03 -8.09
CA THR A 27 -12.68 7.18 -8.98
C THR A 27 -11.55 6.92 -9.99
N ILE A 28 -10.42 6.41 -9.54
CA ILE A 28 -9.26 6.11 -10.41
C ILE A 28 -9.63 5.03 -11.42
N LEU A 29 -10.29 3.96 -11.00
CA LEU A 29 -10.72 2.88 -11.90
C LEU A 29 -11.75 3.38 -12.92
N ALA A 30 -12.70 4.22 -12.50
CA ALA A 30 -13.67 4.82 -13.39
C ALA A 30 -12.98 5.72 -14.42
N LEU A 31 -12.08 6.60 -14.00
CA LEU A 31 -11.31 7.46 -14.90
C LEU A 31 -10.43 6.65 -15.87
N SER A 32 -9.78 5.60 -15.38
CA SER A 32 -8.95 4.72 -16.21
C SER A 32 -9.77 4.07 -17.32
N TYR A 33 -10.97 3.61 -16.99
CA TYR A 33 -11.84 2.91 -17.94
C TYR A 33 -12.54 3.89 -18.92
N PHE A 34 -13.16 4.98 -18.38
CA PHE A 34 -13.99 5.86 -19.20
C PHE A 34 -13.22 6.97 -19.92
N LEU A 35 -12.11 7.45 -19.36
CA LEU A 35 -11.36 8.59 -19.90
C LEU A 35 -10.09 8.15 -20.63
N LEU A 36 -9.39 7.13 -20.12
CA LEU A 36 -8.11 6.69 -20.66
C LEU A 36 -8.22 5.43 -21.53
N ASP A 37 -9.44 4.88 -21.71
CA ASP A 37 -9.69 3.63 -22.46
C ASP A 37 -8.74 2.49 -22.09
N VAL A 38 -8.31 2.44 -20.83
CA VAL A 38 -7.45 1.34 -20.36
C VAL A 38 -8.32 0.09 -20.16
N PRO A 39 -8.07 -0.99 -20.92
CA PRO A 39 -8.88 -2.20 -20.81
C PRO A 39 -8.68 -2.87 -19.45
N ILE A 40 -9.78 -3.30 -18.84
CA ILE A 40 -9.74 -4.19 -17.67
C ILE A 40 -10.02 -5.60 -18.19
N ASN A 41 -8.95 -6.28 -18.62
CA ASN A 41 -9.07 -7.63 -19.20
C ASN A 41 -9.29 -8.72 -18.14
N GLY A 42 -8.94 -8.43 -16.88
CA GLY A 42 -9.10 -9.35 -15.76
C GLY A 42 -10.35 -9.08 -14.93
N SER A 43 -10.44 -9.75 -13.77
CA SER A 43 -11.59 -9.61 -12.88
C SER A 43 -11.54 -8.29 -12.08
N LEU A 44 -12.57 -7.46 -12.24
CA LEU A 44 -12.73 -6.21 -11.47
C LEU A 44 -12.75 -6.46 -9.94
N PRO A 45 -13.46 -7.47 -9.41
CA PRO A 45 -13.43 -7.75 -7.97
C PRO A 45 -12.02 -8.04 -7.45
N LEU A 46 -11.21 -8.78 -8.20
CA LEU A 46 -9.84 -9.09 -7.82
C LEU A 46 -8.98 -7.81 -7.78
N LEU A 47 -9.14 -6.95 -8.78
CA LEU A 47 -8.44 -5.66 -8.85
C LEU A 47 -8.79 -4.77 -7.66
N VAL A 48 -10.07 -4.68 -7.30
CA VAL A 48 -10.53 -3.92 -6.13
C VAL A 48 -9.97 -4.53 -4.84
N CYS A 49 -9.99 -5.85 -4.67
CA CYS A 49 -9.44 -6.51 -3.49
C CYS A 49 -7.95 -6.23 -3.31
N VAL A 50 -7.16 -6.32 -4.37
CA VAL A 50 -5.71 -6.02 -4.32
C VAL A 50 -5.46 -4.55 -4.02
N SER A 51 -6.28 -3.65 -4.57
CA SER A 51 -6.18 -2.21 -4.31
C SER A 51 -6.53 -1.87 -2.86
N VAL A 52 -7.56 -2.49 -2.29
CA VAL A 52 -7.93 -2.34 -0.87
C VAL A 52 -6.82 -2.87 0.03
N LEU A 53 -6.24 -4.02 -0.31
CA LEU A 53 -5.12 -4.59 0.44
C LEU A 53 -3.91 -3.65 0.43
N TYR A 54 -3.58 -3.07 -0.72
CA TYR A 54 -2.51 -2.07 -0.81
C TYR A 54 -2.82 -0.81 -0.01
N ALA A 55 -4.08 -0.33 -0.04
CA ALA A 55 -4.51 0.81 0.76
C ALA A 55 -4.35 0.54 2.27
N LEU A 56 -4.64 -0.69 2.73
CA LEU A 56 -4.39 -1.10 4.11
C LEU A 56 -2.90 -1.04 4.46
N VAL A 57 -2.04 -1.56 3.60
CA VAL A 57 -0.57 -1.50 3.80
C VAL A 57 -0.10 -0.05 3.88
N ALA A 58 -0.56 0.82 2.98
CA ALA A 58 -0.22 2.23 2.97
C ALA A 58 -0.68 2.96 4.23
N LEU A 59 -1.89 2.67 4.71
CA LEU A 59 -2.41 3.21 5.97
C LEU A 59 -1.59 2.76 7.18
N CYS A 60 -1.20 1.49 7.23
CA CYS A 60 -0.34 0.96 8.29
C CYS A 60 1.03 1.66 8.31
N LEU A 61 1.62 1.92 7.14
CA LEU A 61 2.84 2.69 7.01
C LEU A 61 2.68 4.12 7.51
N GLY A 62 1.60 4.80 7.11
CA GLY A 62 1.28 6.14 7.58
C GLY A 62 1.09 6.21 9.10
N LEU A 63 0.38 5.25 9.68
CA LEU A 63 0.21 5.14 11.13
C LEU A 63 1.55 4.89 11.84
N LEU A 64 2.40 4.03 11.29
CA LEU A 64 3.72 3.77 11.85
C LEU A 64 4.59 5.04 11.85
N ILE A 65 4.61 5.80 10.75
CA ILE A 65 5.31 7.08 10.67
C ILE A 65 4.76 8.08 11.69
N SER A 66 3.45 8.15 11.82
CA SER A 66 2.80 9.00 12.83
C SER A 66 3.21 8.67 14.27
N THR A 67 3.59 7.43 14.54
CA THR A 67 4.09 7.02 15.88
C THR A 67 5.57 7.34 16.11
N ILE A 68 6.34 7.55 15.05
CA ILE A 68 7.78 7.83 15.10
C ILE A 68 8.04 9.34 15.12
N ALA A 69 7.22 10.10 14.41
CA ALA A 69 7.37 11.54 14.29
C ALA A 69 6.86 12.27 15.53
N ASP A 70 7.64 13.23 16.01
CA ASP A 70 7.29 14.04 17.18
C ASP A 70 6.44 15.26 16.81
N THR A 71 6.53 15.72 15.57
CA THR A 71 5.76 16.85 15.04
C THR A 71 5.07 16.51 13.73
N GLN A 72 4.02 17.23 13.40
CA GLN A 72 3.32 17.07 12.12
C GLN A 72 4.24 17.35 10.92
N GLN A 73 5.10 18.35 11.03
CA GLN A 73 6.07 18.69 9.99
C GLN A 73 7.09 17.56 9.79
N ALA A 74 7.61 16.98 10.86
CA ALA A 74 8.51 15.83 10.80
C ALA A 74 7.81 14.61 10.15
N ALA A 75 6.54 14.33 10.50
CA ALA A 75 5.76 13.27 9.87
C ALA A 75 5.62 13.47 8.36
N MET A 76 5.34 14.69 7.91
CA MET A 76 5.24 15.03 6.49
C MET A 76 6.56 14.82 5.76
N LEU A 77 7.68 15.31 6.31
CA LEU A 77 9.01 15.15 5.71
C LEU A 77 9.44 13.69 5.64
N ILE A 78 9.24 12.94 6.72
CA ILE A 78 9.55 11.50 6.76
C ILE A 78 8.71 10.76 5.71
N SER A 79 7.42 11.06 5.61
CA SER A 79 6.55 10.44 4.61
C SER A 79 6.99 10.75 3.18
N ALA A 80 7.38 12.00 2.90
CA ALA A 80 7.87 12.39 1.59
C ALA A 80 9.16 11.66 1.21
N VAL A 81 10.12 11.57 2.13
CA VAL A 81 11.43 10.97 1.85
C VAL A 81 11.38 9.44 1.90
N VAL A 82 10.73 8.87 2.93
CA VAL A 82 10.76 7.41 3.19
C VAL A 82 9.70 6.65 2.39
N LEU A 83 8.57 7.28 2.08
CA LEU A 83 7.52 6.62 1.28
C LEU A 83 7.52 7.09 -0.18
N MET A 84 7.42 8.39 -0.42
CA MET A 84 7.19 8.91 -1.77
C MET A 84 8.39 8.67 -2.69
N LEU A 85 9.62 8.94 -2.23
CA LEU A 85 10.84 8.72 -3.01
C LEU A 85 11.03 7.25 -3.43
N PRO A 86 11.02 6.26 -2.51
CA PRO A 86 11.12 4.85 -2.89
C PRO A 86 9.96 4.38 -3.77
N ILE A 87 8.73 4.88 -3.54
CA ILE A 87 7.59 4.53 -4.38
C ILE A 87 7.84 4.99 -5.82
N ILE A 88 8.25 6.22 -6.03
CA ILE A 88 8.49 6.77 -7.38
C ILE A 88 9.65 6.04 -8.07
N LEU A 89 10.76 5.82 -7.36
CA LEU A 89 11.98 5.28 -7.95
C LEU A 89 12.00 3.75 -8.05
N LEU A 90 11.52 3.05 -7.01
CA LEU A 90 11.72 1.61 -6.84
C LEU A 90 10.45 0.78 -7.05
N SER A 91 9.34 1.39 -7.44
CA SER A 91 8.10 0.67 -7.73
C SER A 91 8.09 0.01 -9.13
N GLY A 92 9.02 0.38 -10.00
CA GLY A 92 9.02 -0.07 -11.39
C GLY A 92 8.03 0.69 -12.29
N MET A 93 7.46 1.81 -11.80
CA MET A 93 6.54 2.61 -12.58
C MET A 93 7.27 3.54 -13.57
N MET A 94 8.27 4.27 -13.10
CA MET A 94 9.06 5.19 -13.94
C MET A 94 10.30 4.52 -14.54
N PHE A 95 10.98 3.72 -13.76
CA PHE A 95 12.21 3.04 -14.18
C PHE A 95 12.01 1.52 -14.05
N PRO A 96 12.24 0.74 -15.13
CA PRO A 96 12.20 -0.71 -15.05
C PRO A 96 13.23 -1.20 -14.02
N ILE A 97 12.77 -2.00 -13.07
CA ILE A 97 13.62 -2.52 -11.98
C ILE A 97 14.76 -3.37 -12.51
N GLU A 98 14.54 -4.05 -13.63
CA GLU A 98 15.51 -4.92 -14.32
C GLU A 98 16.78 -4.17 -14.75
N ASN A 99 16.67 -2.87 -15.02
CA ASN A 99 17.78 -2.02 -15.44
C ASN A 99 18.55 -1.36 -14.27
N MET A 100 18.13 -1.65 -13.04
CA MET A 100 18.75 -1.09 -11.84
C MET A 100 19.91 -1.98 -11.35
N PRO A 101 20.89 -1.39 -10.62
CA PRO A 101 21.87 -2.17 -9.87
C PRO A 101 21.20 -3.17 -8.93
N VAL A 102 21.82 -4.35 -8.76
CA VAL A 102 21.28 -5.46 -7.96
C VAL A 102 20.86 -5.02 -6.54
N ILE A 103 21.64 -4.11 -5.95
CA ILE A 103 21.34 -3.56 -4.62
C ILE A 103 19.96 -2.87 -4.58
N LEU A 104 19.65 -2.06 -5.60
CA LEU A 104 18.35 -1.37 -5.72
C LEU A 104 17.22 -2.35 -6.02
N GLN A 105 17.48 -3.40 -6.78
CA GLN A 105 16.51 -4.48 -7.03
C GLN A 105 16.12 -5.20 -5.73
N VAL A 106 17.08 -5.47 -4.86
CA VAL A 106 16.81 -6.09 -3.54
C VAL A 106 16.01 -5.15 -2.65
N ILE A 107 16.39 -3.87 -2.58
CA ILE A 107 15.68 -2.86 -1.78
C ILE A 107 14.24 -2.66 -2.31
N SER A 108 14.03 -2.73 -3.63
CA SER A 108 12.70 -2.60 -4.23
C SER A 108 11.71 -3.65 -3.72
N ASN A 109 12.17 -4.81 -3.29
CA ASN A 109 11.30 -5.86 -2.74
C ASN A 109 10.63 -5.48 -1.41
N ILE A 110 11.20 -4.51 -0.69
CA ILE A 110 10.64 -3.98 0.56
C ILE A 110 9.54 -2.94 0.28
N VAL A 111 9.51 -2.39 -0.94
CA VAL A 111 8.54 -1.36 -1.32
C VAL A 111 7.20 -2.00 -1.71
N PRO A 112 6.12 -1.80 -0.94
CA PRO A 112 4.84 -2.45 -1.22
C PRO A 112 4.22 -2.03 -2.56
N ALA A 113 4.49 -0.81 -3.01
CA ALA A 113 4.01 -0.31 -4.30
C ALA A 113 4.50 -1.14 -5.50
N LYS A 114 5.71 -1.73 -5.43
CA LYS A 114 6.22 -2.63 -6.47
C LYS A 114 5.27 -3.81 -6.69
N TRP A 115 4.92 -4.50 -5.64
CA TRP A 115 4.06 -5.68 -5.69
C TRP A 115 2.64 -5.33 -6.15
N TYR A 116 2.13 -4.19 -5.69
CA TYR A 116 0.84 -3.68 -6.15
C TYR A 116 0.83 -3.37 -7.64
N ILE A 117 1.85 -2.69 -8.16
CA ILE A 117 1.94 -2.33 -9.58
C ILE A 117 2.06 -3.58 -10.47
N ILE A 118 2.83 -4.59 -10.04
CA ILE A 118 2.92 -5.87 -10.75
C ILE A 118 1.54 -6.52 -10.80
N ALA A 119 0.86 -6.65 -9.66
CA ALA A 119 -0.46 -7.24 -9.58
C ALA A 119 -1.50 -6.51 -10.45
N VAL A 120 -1.50 -5.18 -10.43
CA VAL A 120 -2.40 -4.36 -11.26
C VAL A 120 -2.14 -4.58 -12.74
N LYS A 121 -0.87 -4.58 -13.18
CA LYS A 121 -0.51 -4.84 -14.58
C LYS A 121 -0.94 -6.25 -15.02
N ASP A 122 -0.75 -7.24 -14.18
CA ASP A 122 -1.11 -8.63 -14.48
C ASP A 122 -2.63 -8.81 -14.58
N ILE A 123 -3.40 -8.15 -13.72
CA ILE A 123 -4.86 -8.20 -13.77
C ILE A 123 -5.40 -7.35 -14.92
N MET A 124 -5.04 -6.07 -15.00
CA MET A 124 -5.64 -5.14 -15.97
C MET A 124 -5.18 -5.40 -17.40
N ILE A 125 -3.89 -5.56 -17.61
CA ILE A 125 -3.31 -5.62 -18.97
C ILE A 125 -3.27 -7.05 -19.47
N LYS A 126 -2.75 -7.99 -18.66
CA LYS A 126 -2.61 -9.39 -19.06
C LYS A 126 -3.87 -10.22 -18.85
N GLY A 127 -4.86 -9.71 -18.10
CA GLY A 127 -6.10 -10.43 -17.82
C GLY A 127 -5.92 -11.69 -16.97
N LEU A 128 -4.86 -11.76 -16.17
CA LEU A 128 -4.55 -12.94 -15.37
C LEU A 128 -5.47 -13.07 -14.17
N GLY A 129 -5.76 -14.31 -13.78
CA GLY A 129 -6.60 -14.63 -12.63
C GLY A 129 -5.85 -14.64 -11.30
N PHE A 130 -6.59 -14.92 -10.23
CA PHE A 130 -6.08 -14.93 -8.84
C PHE A 130 -4.82 -15.80 -8.66
N GLY A 131 -4.74 -16.95 -9.33
CA GLY A 131 -3.61 -17.87 -9.21
C GLY A 131 -2.26 -17.26 -9.63
N SER A 132 -2.29 -16.31 -10.56
CA SER A 132 -1.08 -15.67 -11.08
C SER A 132 -0.57 -14.52 -10.22
N VAL A 133 -1.44 -13.91 -9.42
CA VAL A 133 -1.11 -12.79 -8.52
C VAL A 133 -1.00 -13.22 -7.05
N LEU A 134 -0.97 -14.53 -6.79
CA LEU A 134 -0.86 -15.08 -5.43
C LEU A 134 0.41 -14.63 -4.71
N GLN A 135 1.51 -14.53 -5.42
CA GLN A 135 2.79 -14.10 -4.85
C GLN A 135 2.71 -12.64 -4.38
N GLU A 136 2.19 -11.76 -5.23
CA GLU A 136 2.06 -10.33 -4.94
C GLU A 136 1.08 -10.10 -3.78
N VAL A 137 -0.06 -10.77 -3.81
CA VAL A 137 -1.05 -10.73 -2.73
C VAL A 137 -0.45 -11.28 -1.43
N GLY A 138 0.26 -12.39 -1.49
CA GLY A 138 0.93 -12.99 -0.33
C GLY A 138 1.95 -12.05 0.32
N VAL A 139 2.76 -11.38 -0.50
CA VAL A 139 3.75 -10.39 0.00
C VAL A 139 3.03 -9.19 0.62
N LEU A 140 1.99 -8.66 -0.01
CA LEU A 140 1.21 -7.53 0.53
C LEU A 140 0.52 -7.90 1.85
N VAL A 141 -0.05 -9.09 1.97
CA VAL A 141 -0.64 -9.59 3.21
C VAL A 141 0.42 -9.70 4.31
N LEU A 142 1.58 -10.28 3.99
CA LEU A 142 2.70 -10.39 4.93
C LEU A 142 3.15 -9.01 5.42
N MET A 143 3.31 -8.06 4.51
CA MET A 143 3.66 -6.67 4.85
C MET A 143 2.59 -6.02 5.73
N ALA A 144 1.31 -6.20 5.43
CA ALA A 144 0.21 -5.69 6.25
C ALA A 144 0.28 -6.24 7.69
N VAL A 145 0.44 -7.54 7.84
CA VAL A 145 0.53 -8.20 9.16
C VAL A 145 1.73 -7.70 9.96
N VAL A 146 2.91 -7.62 9.33
CA VAL A 146 4.13 -7.11 9.98
C VAL A 146 3.96 -5.65 10.41
N LEU A 147 3.41 -4.80 9.55
CA LEU A 147 3.22 -3.37 9.85
C LEU A 147 2.17 -3.14 10.93
N ILE A 148 1.08 -3.90 10.94
CA ILE A 148 0.09 -3.86 12.02
C ILE A 148 0.73 -4.27 13.34
N GLY A 149 1.50 -5.36 13.35
CA GLY A 149 2.23 -5.82 14.53
C GLY A 149 3.19 -4.78 15.08
N LEU A 150 3.97 -4.14 14.22
CA LEU A 150 4.90 -3.06 14.60
C LEU A 150 4.15 -1.83 15.11
N SER A 151 3.06 -1.43 14.47
CA SER A 151 2.24 -0.28 14.89
C SER A 151 1.64 -0.51 16.27
N VAL A 152 1.07 -1.68 16.53
CA VAL A 152 0.50 -2.05 17.84
C VAL A 152 1.58 -2.06 18.93
N LYS A 153 2.76 -2.62 18.65
CA LYS A 153 3.87 -2.66 19.60
C LYS A 153 4.37 -1.26 19.96
N ARG A 154 4.50 -0.38 18.97
CA ARG A 154 4.92 1.02 19.19
C ARG A 154 3.88 1.84 19.93
N PHE A 155 2.60 1.65 19.64
CA PHE A 155 1.50 2.32 20.36
C PHE A 155 1.46 1.96 21.84
N LYS A 156 1.79 0.71 22.19
CA LYS A 156 1.85 0.22 23.57
C LYS A 156 2.99 0.84 24.39
N ILE A 157 4.04 1.31 23.74
CA ILE A 157 5.21 1.91 24.41
C ILE A 157 4.96 3.40 24.71
N ARG A 158 4.04 4.05 24.01
CA ARG A 158 3.72 5.50 24.18
C ARG A 158 2.52 5.77 25.10
N LEU A 159 1.85 4.74 25.61
CA LEU A 159 0.80 4.83 26.63
C LEU A 159 1.37 4.52 28.02
#